data_fdae59b9f741f5aaa55a5ddf3b92b35d
#
_entry.id   fdae59b9f741f5aaa55a5ddf3b92b35d
#
_cell.length_a   1.000
_cell.length_b   1.000
_cell.length_c   1.000
_cell.angle_alpha   90.00
_cell.angle_beta   90.00
_cell.angle_gamma   90.00
#
_symmetry.space_group_name_H-M   'P 1'
#
loop_
_entity.id
_entity.type
_entity.pdbx_description
1 polymer ?
#
loop_
_entity_poly.entity_id
_entity_poly.type
_entity_poly.pdbx_seq_one_letter_code
_entity_poly.pdbx_strand_id
1 'polypeptide(L)'
;MKKKILTLAAVVTLPFILLVMYLLASMASYSNTYDEIVSNMTVANNYNLNFKEEMDESLYKLVVGYVTLDTIETDKSLKNPYTLIDELRSEFTRLTAITTESESKLWLESLLRNIDTLEKRVDDIVDSISAGGRYNENIEKLDNNIYILTELIQDDIQYYIYYQTESMEKVTDTLNTQIRTFIIICACLIAVLTIGLVMAVMQITTGMLRPIQVLAQAAGRISKGDLDARADVDSRDEIAVLADRFND
;
A
#
# COMPACT_ATOMS: atom_id res chain seq x y z
N MET A 1 3.52 3.06 -46.14
CA MET A 1 2.92 3.96 -45.11
C MET A 1 2.29 3.24 -43.92
N LYS A 2 1.29 2.34 -44.07
CA LYS A 2 0.59 1.67 -42.95
C LYS A 2 1.52 1.01 -41.92
N LYS A 3 2.57 0.27 -42.36
CA LYS A 3 3.51 -0.40 -41.43
C LYS A 3 4.33 0.60 -40.60
N LYS A 4 4.76 1.75 -41.17
CA LYS A 4 5.53 2.75 -40.40
C LYS A 4 4.68 3.47 -39.36
N ILE A 5 3.40 3.73 -39.64
CA ILE A 5 2.46 4.35 -38.70
C ILE A 5 2.15 3.34 -37.58
N LEU A 6 1.95 2.06 -37.90
CA LEU A 6 1.67 1.01 -36.92
C LEU A 6 2.88 0.77 -35.97
N THR A 7 4.10 0.75 -36.53
CA THR A 7 5.32 0.62 -35.70
C THR A 7 5.54 1.84 -34.81
N LEU A 8 5.28 3.05 -35.28
CA LEU A 8 5.38 4.27 -34.48
C LEU A 8 4.35 4.25 -33.33
N ALA A 9 3.11 3.89 -33.67
CA ALA A 9 2.07 3.74 -32.63
C ALA A 9 2.46 2.69 -31.58
N ALA A 10 2.95 1.52 -31.98
CA ALA A 10 3.37 0.46 -31.07
C ALA A 10 4.55 0.86 -30.18
N VAL A 11 5.55 1.55 -30.74
CA VAL A 11 6.73 2.04 -29.98
C VAL A 11 6.33 3.04 -28.90
N VAL A 12 5.24 3.77 -29.09
CA VAL A 12 4.77 4.76 -28.11
C VAL A 12 3.79 4.14 -27.11
N THR A 13 2.85 3.31 -27.56
CA THR A 13 1.81 2.75 -26.69
C THR A 13 2.33 1.66 -25.77
N LEU A 14 3.30 0.84 -26.21
CA LEU A 14 3.81 -0.29 -25.43
C LEU A 14 4.54 0.15 -24.15
N PRO A 15 5.47 1.11 -24.18
CA PRO A 15 6.09 1.62 -22.96
C PRO A 15 5.09 2.27 -21.99
N PHE A 16 4.08 2.95 -22.54
CA PHE A 16 3.03 3.57 -21.72
C PHE A 16 2.20 2.51 -20.98
N ILE A 17 1.79 1.45 -21.68
CA ILE A 17 1.05 0.33 -21.06
C ILE A 17 1.90 -0.33 -19.96
N LEU A 18 3.18 -0.60 -20.23
CA LEU A 18 4.09 -1.19 -19.25
C LEU A 18 4.26 -0.29 -18.02
N LEU A 19 4.37 1.02 -18.21
CA LEU A 19 4.46 1.99 -17.12
C LEU A 19 3.19 2.01 -16.27
N VAL A 20 2.01 1.99 -16.89
CA VAL A 20 0.71 1.94 -16.17
C VAL A 20 0.58 0.62 -15.41
N MET A 21 0.94 -0.52 -16.01
CA MET A 21 0.93 -1.82 -15.33
C MET A 21 1.86 -1.87 -14.13
N TYR A 22 3.08 -1.32 -14.26
CA TYR A 22 4.02 -1.20 -13.15
C TYR A 22 3.45 -0.36 -12.00
N LEU A 23 2.83 0.78 -12.30
CA LEU A 23 2.23 1.63 -11.28
C LEU A 23 1.07 0.93 -10.57
N LEU A 24 0.17 0.28 -11.31
CA LEU A 24 -0.95 -0.45 -10.71
C LEU A 24 -0.46 -1.58 -9.80
N ALA A 25 0.55 -2.33 -10.23
CA ALA A 25 1.15 -3.38 -9.40
C ALA A 25 1.81 -2.82 -8.14
N SER A 26 2.52 -1.70 -8.27
CA SER A 26 3.14 -0.99 -7.15
C SER A 26 2.09 -0.47 -6.16
N MET A 27 1.04 0.19 -6.63
CA MET A 27 -0.06 0.68 -5.79
C MET A 27 -0.77 -0.48 -5.06
N ALA A 28 -1.03 -1.59 -5.74
CA ALA A 28 -1.63 -2.77 -5.11
C ALA A 28 -0.74 -3.34 -3.99
N SER A 29 0.58 -3.40 -4.20
CA SER A 29 1.53 -3.84 -3.17
C SER A 29 1.51 -2.94 -1.94
N TYR A 30 1.52 -1.62 -2.13
CA TYR A 30 1.46 -0.67 -1.01
C TYR A 30 0.12 -0.69 -0.29
N SER A 31 -1.00 -0.84 -1.02
CA SER A 31 -2.33 -0.98 -0.40
C SER A 31 -2.38 -2.20 0.51
N ASN A 32 -1.85 -3.35 0.06
CA ASN A 32 -1.79 -4.55 0.89
C ASN A 32 -0.94 -4.35 2.15
N THR A 33 0.22 -3.71 2.03
CA THR A 33 1.09 -3.42 3.17
C THR A 33 0.40 -2.47 4.16
N TYR A 34 -0.28 -1.44 3.66
CA TYR A 34 -1.05 -0.51 4.48
C TYR A 34 -2.18 -1.21 5.23
N ASP A 35 -2.97 -2.03 4.53
CA ASP A 35 -4.09 -2.79 5.12
C ASP A 35 -3.59 -3.77 6.19
N GLU A 36 -2.44 -4.41 5.97
CA GLU A 36 -1.80 -5.29 6.95
C GLU A 36 -1.38 -4.53 8.21
N ILE A 37 -0.71 -3.38 8.07
CA ILE A 37 -0.32 -2.53 9.21
C ILE A 37 -1.56 -2.10 10.00
N VAL A 38 -2.60 -1.59 9.33
CA VAL A 38 -3.86 -1.16 9.98
C VAL A 38 -4.55 -2.31 10.70
N SER A 39 -4.61 -3.49 10.09
CA SER A 39 -5.18 -4.68 10.71
C SER A 39 -4.43 -5.08 11.97
N ASN A 40 -3.10 -5.14 11.91
CA ASN A 40 -2.23 -5.50 13.03
C ASN A 40 -2.32 -4.48 14.17
N MET A 41 -2.35 -3.18 13.85
CA MET A 41 -2.57 -2.11 14.83
C MET A 41 -3.94 -2.21 15.50
N THR A 42 -4.97 -2.55 14.74
CA THR A 42 -6.34 -2.70 15.27
C THR A 42 -6.41 -3.82 16.30
N VAL A 43 -5.79 -4.96 15.98
CA VAL A 43 -5.68 -6.10 16.92
C VAL A 43 -4.90 -5.69 18.17
N ALA A 44 -3.72 -5.11 18.00
CA ALA A 44 -2.90 -4.66 19.12
C ALA A 44 -3.64 -3.65 20.01
N ASN A 45 -4.35 -2.68 19.40
CA ASN A 45 -5.12 -1.68 20.14
C ASN A 45 -6.29 -2.30 20.93
N ASN A 46 -6.91 -3.36 20.44
CA ASN A 46 -7.95 -4.06 21.19
C ASN A 46 -7.38 -4.66 22.49
N TYR A 47 -6.20 -5.30 22.44
CA TYR A 47 -5.52 -5.79 23.64
C TYR A 47 -5.04 -4.64 24.53
N ASN A 48 -4.52 -3.56 23.95
CA ASN A 48 -4.11 -2.37 24.71
C ASN A 48 -5.24 -1.77 25.56
N LEU A 49 -6.46 -1.82 25.07
CA LEU A 49 -7.63 -1.26 25.76
C LEU A 49 -8.20 -2.20 26.83
N ASN A 50 -8.18 -3.51 26.60
CA ASN A 50 -8.99 -4.45 27.40
C ASN A 50 -8.16 -5.38 28.26
N PHE A 51 -6.96 -5.79 27.82
CA PHE A 51 -6.21 -6.86 28.48
C PHE A 51 -5.88 -6.57 29.94
N LYS A 52 -5.39 -5.37 30.25
CA LYS A 52 -5.03 -4.98 31.61
C LYS A 52 -6.24 -5.05 32.54
N GLU A 53 -7.34 -4.42 32.15
CA GLU A 53 -8.57 -4.39 32.98
C GLU A 53 -9.13 -5.79 33.19
N GLU A 54 -9.23 -6.60 32.14
CA GLU A 54 -9.74 -7.98 32.22
C GLU A 54 -8.86 -8.88 33.07
N MET A 55 -7.53 -8.75 32.98
CA MET A 55 -6.58 -9.51 33.76
C MET A 55 -6.61 -9.11 35.24
N ASP A 56 -6.53 -7.81 35.51
CA ASP A 56 -6.50 -7.25 36.87
C ASP A 56 -7.81 -7.61 37.61
N GLU A 57 -8.96 -7.45 36.93
CA GLU A 57 -10.28 -7.80 37.49
C GLU A 57 -10.41 -9.29 37.76
N SER A 58 -9.97 -10.16 36.83
CA SER A 58 -10.06 -11.59 36.95
C SER A 58 -9.23 -12.09 38.15
N LEU A 59 -7.99 -11.64 38.29
CA LEU A 59 -7.11 -12.01 39.38
C LEU A 59 -7.56 -11.42 40.71
N TYR A 60 -8.07 -10.19 40.73
CA TYR A 60 -8.64 -9.61 41.94
C TYR A 60 -9.82 -10.43 42.46
N LYS A 61 -10.77 -10.82 41.59
CA LYS A 61 -11.90 -11.67 41.99
C LYS A 61 -11.47 -13.01 42.59
N LEU A 62 -10.38 -13.58 42.03
CA LEU A 62 -9.80 -14.84 42.54
C LEU A 62 -9.16 -14.63 43.92
N VAL A 63 -8.36 -13.58 44.10
CA VAL A 63 -7.66 -13.28 45.35
C VAL A 63 -8.63 -12.94 46.49
N VAL A 64 -9.71 -12.20 46.21
CA VAL A 64 -10.72 -11.85 47.21
C VAL A 64 -11.73 -12.99 47.47
N GLY A 65 -11.67 -14.09 46.73
CA GLY A 65 -12.54 -15.25 46.89
C GLY A 65 -13.95 -15.07 46.35
N TYR A 66 -14.21 -14.09 45.46
CA TYR A 66 -15.48 -13.97 44.76
C TYR A 66 -15.70 -15.10 43.76
N VAL A 67 -14.64 -15.64 43.21
CA VAL A 67 -14.63 -16.81 42.33
C VAL A 67 -13.55 -17.79 42.76
N THR A 68 -13.76 -19.07 42.47
CA THR A 68 -12.77 -20.13 42.68
C THR A 68 -12.12 -20.50 41.34
N LEU A 69 -10.99 -21.20 41.40
CA LEU A 69 -10.33 -21.73 40.19
C LEU A 69 -11.26 -22.63 39.38
N ASP A 70 -11.99 -23.54 40.06
CA ASP A 70 -12.97 -24.43 39.44
C ASP A 70 -14.11 -23.67 38.77
N THR A 71 -14.56 -22.56 39.37
CA THR A 71 -15.61 -21.71 38.79
C THR A 71 -15.09 -20.97 37.54
N ILE A 72 -13.87 -20.44 37.57
CA ILE A 72 -13.27 -19.76 36.42
C ILE A 72 -13.05 -20.73 35.25
N GLU A 73 -12.71 -21.98 35.51
CA GLU A 73 -12.53 -22.99 34.46
C GLU A 73 -13.85 -23.46 33.84
N THR A 74 -14.91 -23.50 34.62
CA THR A 74 -16.22 -24.07 34.20
C THR A 74 -17.19 -23.02 33.65
N ASP A 75 -17.14 -21.79 34.15
CA ASP A 75 -18.04 -20.71 33.72
C ASP A 75 -17.38 -19.82 32.63
N LYS A 76 -17.76 -20.07 31.40
CA LYS A 76 -17.29 -19.30 30.20
C LYS A 76 -17.65 -17.83 30.23
N SER A 77 -18.54 -17.36 31.12
CA SER A 77 -18.84 -15.95 31.29
C SER A 77 -17.79 -15.20 32.07
N LEU A 78 -16.94 -15.92 32.79
CA LEU A 78 -15.82 -15.37 33.55
C LEU A 78 -14.55 -15.36 32.69
N LYS A 79 -13.74 -14.31 32.86
CA LYS A 79 -12.42 -14.26 32.23
C LYS A 79 -11.44 -15.12 33.00
N ASN A 80 -10.82 -16.06 32.30
CA ASN A 80 -9.77 -16.92 32.89
C ASN A 80 -8.40 -16.26 32.63
N PRO A 81 -7.58 -15.97 33.66
CA PRO A 81 -6.26 -15.35 33.48
C PRO A 81 -5.34 -16.12 32.52
N TYR A 82 -5.36 -17.44 32.56
CA TYR A 82 -4.54 -18.27 31.67
C TYR A 82 -5.01 -18.18 30.21
N THR A 83 -6.31 -18.17 29.99
CA THR A 83 -6.86 -17.98 28.64
C THR A 83 -6.49 -16.60 28.08
N LEU A 84 -6.57 -15.54 28.90
CA LEU A 84 -6.15 -14.20 28.49
C LEU A 84 -4.65 -14.14 28.14
N ILE A 85 -3.80 -14.81 28.92
CA ILE A 85 -2.36 -14.92 28.65
C ILE A 85 -2.10 -15.67 27.35
N ASP A 86 -2.76 -16.81 27.14
CA ASP A 86 -2.57 -17.63 25.94
C ASP A 86 -3.05 -16.93 24.66
N GLU A 87 -4.20 -16.27 24.72
CA GLU A 87 -4.71 -15.45 23.60
C GLU A 87 -3.74 -14.32 23.25
N LEU A 88 -3.28 -13.58 24.27
CA LEU A 88 -2.31 -12.50 24.08
C LEU A 88 -0.99 -13.03 23.49
N ARG A 89 -0.43 -14.09 24.07
CA ARG A 89 0.81 -14.73 23.62
C ARG A 89 0.69 -15.21 22.17
N SER A 90 -0.38 -15.91 21.85
CA SER A 90 -0.62 -16.44 20.50
C SER A 90 -0.64 -15.32 19.45
N GLU A 91 -1.40 -14.27 19.72
CA GLU A 91 -1.56 -13.16 18.77
C GLU A 91 -0.25 -12.36 18.62
N PHE A 92 0.43 -12.03 19.71
CA PHE A 92 1.68 -11.27 19.62
C PHE A 92 2.87 -12.10 19.12
N THR A 93 2.85 -13.43 19.27
CA THR A 93 3.79 -14.33 18.57
C THR A 93 3.55 -14.29 17.06
N ARG A 94 2.30 -14.32 16.62
CA ARG A 94 1.93 -14.13 15.19
C ARG A 94 2.43 -12.79 14.66
N LEU A 95 2.17 -11.70 15.39
CA LEU A 95 2.63 -10.36 15.01
C LEU A 95 4.15 -10.29 14.92
N THR A 96 4.89 -10.91 15.86
CA THR A 96 6.36 -10.95 15.83
C THR A 96 6.90 -11.67 14.59
N ALA A 97 6.22 -12.73 14.14
CA ALA A 97 6.64 -13.50 12.97
C ALA A 97 6.47 -12.74 11.64
N ILE A 98 5.45 -11.88 11.53
CA ILE A 98 5.16 -11.10 10.31
C ILE A 98 5.78 -9.70 10.32
N THR A 99 6.09 -9.15 11.49
CA THR A 99 6.69 -7.81 11.61
C THR A 99 8.13 -7.81 11.11
N THR A 100 8.42 -6.97 10.12
CA THR A 100 9.75 -6.82 9.52
C THR A 100 10.52 -5.61 10.04
N GLU A 101 9.83 -4.64 10.62
CA GLU A 101 10.40 -3.42 11.16
C GLU A 101 11.09 -3.70 12.50
N SER A 102 12.37 -3.30 12.61
CA SER A 102 13.27 -3.70 13.72
C SER A 102 12.82 -3.15 15.08
N GLU A 103 12.38 -1.91 15.14
CA GLU A 103 11.97 -1.27 16.39
C GLU A 103 10.67 -1.89 16.92
N SER A 104 9.68 -2.09 16.04
CA SER A 104 8.44 -2.78 16.38
C SER A 104 8.70 -4.19 16.90
N LYS A 105 9.66 -4.91 16.28
CA LYS A 105 10.01 -6.28 16.68
C LYS A 105 10.63 -6.34 18.07
N LEU A 106 11.48 -5.37 18.43
CA LEU A 106 12.06 -5.27 19.77
C LEU A 106 10.99 -5.15 20.85
N TRP A 107 9.97 -4.33 20.63
CA TRP A 107 8.87 -4.17 21.58
C TRP A 107 7.99 -5.42 21.67
N LEU A 108 7.73 -6.10 20.55
CA LEU A 108 7.02 -7.40 20.56
C LEU A 108 7.79 -8.47 21.32
N GLU A 109 9.13 -8.53 21.19
CA GLU A 109 9.97 -9.46 21.96
C GLU A 109 10.01 -9.10 23.45
N SER A 110 9.97 -7.80 23.79
CA SER A 110 9.84 -7.34 25.19
C SER A 110 8.51 -7.77 25.77
N LEU A 111 7.44 -7.53 25.05
CA LEU A 111 6.08 -7.93 25.41
C LEU A 111 5.97 -9.43 25.68
N LEU A 112 6.49 -10.28 24.81
CA LEU A 112 6.47 -11.74 25.01
C LEU A 112 7.23 -12.16 26.28
N ARG A 113 8.37 -11.53 26.60
CA ARG A 113 9.09 -11.77 27.87
C ARG A 113 8.27 -11.34 29.09
N ASN A 114 7.56 -10.21 28.98
CA ASN A 114 6.69 -9.74 30.06
C ASN A 114 5.48 -10.65 30.26
N ILE A 115 4.91 -11.21 29.17
CA ILE A 115 3.85 -12.23 29.22
C ILE A 115 4.35 -13.50 29.95
N ASP A 116 5.54 -13.99 29.62
CA ASP A 116 6.12 -15.16 30.29
C ASP A 116 6.38 -14.90 31.79
N THR A 117 6.71 -13.66 32.13
CA THR A 117 6.90 -13.25 33.53
C THR A 117 5.55 -13.13 34.23
N LEU A 118 4.54 -12.58 33.57
CA LEU A 118 3.19 -12.48 34.10
C LEU A 118 2.61 -13.85 34.43
N GLU A 119 2.74 -14.82 33.51
CA GLU A 119 2.27 -16.20 33.76
C GLU A 119 2.86 -16.78 35.02
N LYS A 120 4.18 -16.68 35.23
CA LYS A 120 4.84 -17.16 36.46
C LYS A 120 4.33 -16.48 37.72
N ARG A 121 3.98 -15.18 37.64
CA ARG A 121 3.42 -14.46 38.78
C ARG A 121 1.96 -14.82 39.04
N VAL A 122 1.21 -15.15 37.99
CA VAL A 122 -0.14 -15.72 38.16
C VAL A 122 -0.06 -17.10 38.83
N ASP A 123 0.87 -17.95 38.39
CA ASP A 123 1.11 -19.26 39.06
C ASP A 123 1.44 -19.09 40.54
N ASP A 124 2.35 -18.15 40.89
CA ASP A 124 2.72 -17.84 42.27
C ASP A 124 1.51 -17.45 43.16
N ILE A 125 0.52 -16.75 42.59
CA ILE A 125 -0.71 -16.34 43.27
C ILE A 125 -1.67 -17.54 43.39
N VAL A 126 -1.89 -18.28 42.32
CA VAL A 126 -2.77 -19.44 42.27
C VAL A 126 -2.30 -20.52 43.21
N ASP A 127 -1.00 -20.82 43.24
CA ASP A 127 -0.39 -21.79 44.18
C ASP A 127 -0.57 -21.33 45.63
N SER A 128 -0.37 -20.03 45.90
CA SER A 128 -0.59 -19.47 47.22
C SER A 128 -2.03 -19.61 47.69
N ILE A 129 -3.01 -19.32 46.83
CA ILE A 129 -4.45 -19.46 47.11
C ILE A 129 -4.78 -20.94 47.40
N SER A 130 -4.28 -21.86 46.55
CA SER A 130 -4.51 -23.31 46.67
C SER A 130 -3.93 -23.89 47.94
N ALA A 131 -2.81 -23.34 48.42
CA ALA A 131 -2.17 -23.71 49.68
C ALA A 131 -2.82 -23.07 50.92
N GLY A 132 -3.90 -22.28 50.77
CA GLY A 132 -4.55 -21.57 51.88
C GLY A 132 -3.78 -20.33 52.34
N GLY A 133 -3.02 -19.68 51.44
CA GLY A 133 -2.23 -18.48 51.70
C GLY A 133 -3.08 -17.31 52.22
N ARG A 134 -2.42 -16.39 52.93
CA ARG A 134 -3.12 -15.26 53.56
C ARG A 134 -3.59 -14.27 52.52
N TYR A 135 -4.80 -13.76 52.68
CA TYR A 135 -5.40 -12.74 51.83
C TYR A 135 -4.46 -11.52 51.58
N ASN A 136 -3.90 -10.98 52.69
CA ASN A 136 -3.03 -9.78 52.58
C ASN A 136 -1.75 -10.04 51.77
N GLU A 137 -1.18 -11.24 51.84
CA GLU A 137 0.01 -11.64 51.09
C GLU A 137 -0.31 -11.73 49.58
N ASN A 138 -1.49 -12.23 49.24
CA ASN A 138 -1.92 -12.37 47.86
C ASN A 138 -2.30 -11.00 47.24
N ILE A 139 -2.91 -10.09 48.01
CA ILE A 139 -3.15 -8.71 47.62
C ILE A 139 -1.82 -7.98 47.37
N GLU A 140 -0.83 -8.13 48.26
CA GLU A 140 0.49 -7.54 48.08
C GLU A 140 1.19 -8.06 46.82
N LYS A 141 1.06 -9.35 46.49
CA LYS A 141 1.57 -9.91 45.23
C LYS A 141 0.84 -9.35 44.02
N LEU A 142 -0.48 -9.15 44.10
CA LEU A 142 -1.27 -8.53 43.03
C LEU A 142 -0.80 -7.10 42.75
N ASP A 143 -0.69 -6.28 43.82
CA ASP A 143 -0.31 -4.87 43.72
C ASP A 143 1.14 -4.68 43.21
N ASN A 144 2.09 -5.45 43.78
CA ASN A 144 3.52 -5.23 43.54
C ASN A 144 4.08 -6.00 42.33
N ASN A 145 3.36 -7.00 41.82
CA ASN A 145 3.84 -7.80 40.70
C ASN A 145 2.89 -7.77 39.51
N ILE A 146 1.61 -8.09 39.68
CA ILE A 146 0.68 -8.24 38.55
C ILE A 146 0.35 -6.89 37.93
N TYR A 147 -0.08 -5.91 38.71
CA TYR A 147 -0.49 -4.61 38.19
C TYR A 147 0.66 -3.87 37.47
N ILE A 148 1.89 -4.07 37.97
CA ILE A 148 3.08 -3.53 37.32
C ILE A 148 3.35 -4.23 35.97
N LEU A 149 3.21 -5.57 35.93
CA LEU A 149 3.45 -6.33 34.71
C LEU A 149 2.36 -6.08 33.64
N THR A 150 1.09 -5.99 34.04
CA THR A 150 0.01 -5.67 33.11
C THR A 150 0.16 -4.27 32.54
N GLU A 151 0.66 -3.30 33.32
CA GLU A 151 1.00 -1.97 32.86
C GLU A 151 2.19 -1.99 31.88
N LEU A 152 3.27 -2.73 32.19
CA LEU A 152 4.41 -2.87 31.27
C LEU A 152 4.01 -3.54 29.95
N ILE A 153 3.14 -4.53 29.99
CA ILE A 153 2.58 -5.17 28.78
C ILE A 153 1.78 -4.15 27.96
N GLN A 154 0.96 -3.33 28.62
CA GLN A 154 0.20 -2.28 27.97
C GLN A 154 1.14 -1.24 27.30
N ASP A 155 2.21 -0.84 28.00
CA ASP A 155 3.22 0.07 27.45
C ASP A 155 3.93 -0.54 26.25
N ASP A 156 4.36 -1.81 26.31
CA ASP A 156 5.00 -2.50 25.18
C ASP A 156 4.07 -2.55 23.96
N ILE A 157 2.77 -2.81 24.14
CA ILE A 157 1.76 -2.78 23.08
C ILE A 157 1.63 -1.37 22.51
N GLN A 158 1.61 -0.34 23.35
CA GLN A 158 1.51 1.05 22.93
C GLN A 158 2.74 1.49 22.12
N TYR A 159 3.94 1.09 22.50
CA TYR A 159 5.16 1.34 21.74
C TYR A 159 5.14 0.61 20.40
N TYR A 160 4.68 -0.65 20.36
CA TYR A 160 4.49 -1.36 19.09
C TYR A 160 3.55 -0.58 18.15
N ILE A 161 2.39 -0.13 18.64
CA ILE A 161 1.43 0.67 17.87
C ILE A 161 2.07 1.97 17.37
N TYR A 162 2.86 2.64 18.21
CA TYR A 162 3.57 3.86 17.84
C TYR A 162 4.51 3.63 16.65
N TYR A 163 5.37 2.61 16.70
CA TYR A 163 6.31 2.31 15.61
C TYR A 163 5.61 1.80 14.35
N GLN A 164 4.49 1.10 14.47
CA GLN A 164 3.65 0.74 13.33
C GLN A 164 3.03 1.99 12.67
N THR A 165 2.64 2.98 13.46
CA THR A 165 2.14 4.26 12.93
C THR A 165 3.24 5.02 12.17
N GLU A 166 4.46 5.04 12.67
CA GLU A 166 5.62 5.62 11.98
C GLU A 166 5.93 4.87 10.67
N SER A 167 5.84 3.55 10.67
CA SER A 167 5.96 2.73 9.46
C SER A 167 4.88 3.05 8.43
N MET A 168 3.64 3.26 8.86
CA MET A 168 2.53 3.65 8.00
C MET A 168 2.75 5.03 7.35
N GLU A 169 3.31 5.98 8.10
CA GLU A 169 3.69 7.29 7.57
C GLU A 169 4.76 7.15 6.47
N LYS A 170 5.81 6.36 6.69
CA LYS A 170 6.86 6.06 5.69
C LYS A 170 6.29 5.43 4.41
N VAL A 171 5.36 4.49 4.55
CA VAL A 171 4.65 3.86 3.41
C VAL A 171 3.86 4.90 2.63
N THR A 172 3.13 5.77 3.33
CA THR A 172 2.32 6.85 2.74
C THR A 172 3.18 7.87 1.99
N ASP A 173 4.31 8.28 2.56
CA ASP A 173 5.25 9.22 1.94
C ASP A 173 5.90 8.62 0.67
N THR A 174 6.23 7.34 0.73
CA THR A 174 6.77 6.62 -0.43
C THR A 174 5.74 6.56 -1.55
N LEU A 175 4.49 6.25 -1.23
CA LEU A 175 3.36 6.27 -2.18
C LEU A 175 3.19 7.65 -2.83
N ASN A 176 3.15 8.71 -2.04
CA ASN A 176 2.98 10.08 -2.53
C ASN A 176 4.12 10.48 -3.49
N THR A 177 5.36 10.10 -3.15
CA THR A 177 6.53 10.36 -3.99
C THR A 177 6.45 9.58 -5.31
N GLN A 178 6.03 8.32 -5.29
CA GLN A 178 5.84 7.52 -6.50
C GLN A 178 4.73 8.06 -7.38
N ILE A 179 3.58 8.43 -6.81
CA ILE A 179 2.46 9.05 -7.54
C ILE A 179 2.91 10.34 -8.21
N ARG A 180 3.62 11.21 -7.48
CA ARG A 180 4.14 12.47 -8.02
C ARG A 180 5.11 12.24 -9.19
N THR A 181 6.03 11.31 -9.05
CA THR A 181 6.99 10.94 -10.09
C THR A 181 6.27 10.41 -11.33
N PHE A 182 5.26 9.56 -11.13
CA PHE A 182 4.45 9.02 -12.22
C PHE A 182 3.69 10.14 -12.98
N ILE A 183 3.08 11.08 -12.26
CA ILE A 183 2.38 12.22 -12.89
C ILE A 183 3.34 13.01 -13.78
N ILE A 184 4.58 13.26 -13.31
CA ILE A 184 5.60 13.97 -14.10
C ILE A 184 5.97 13.19 -15.36
N ILE A 185 6.19 11.88 -15.25
CA ILE A 185 6.52 11.02 -16.39
C ILE A 185 5.38 11.01 -17.42
N CYS A 186 4.12 10.87 -16.96
CA CYS A 186 2.95 10.93 -17.82
C CYS A 186 2.83 12.28 -18.55
N ALA A 187 3.03 13.38 -17.83
CA ALA A 187 2.99 14.72 -18.42
C ALA A 187 4.07 14.90 -19.51
N CYS A 188 5.29 14.44 -19.26
CA CYS A 188 6.37 14.46 -20.25
C CYS A 188 6.04 13.60 -21.48
N LEU A 189 5.48 12.41 -21.29
CA LEU A 189 5.05 11.55 -22.39
C LEU A 189 3.96 12.18 -23.25
N ILE A 190 2.95 12.78 -22.63
CA ILE A 190 1.86 13.49 -23.33
C ILE A 190 2.44 14.65 -24.14
N ALA A 191 3.38 15.42 -23.58
CA ALA A 191 4.02 16.52 -24.29
C ALA A 191 4.79 16.03 -25.53
N VAL A 192 5.58 14.97 -25.41
CA VAL A 192 6.33 14.37 -26.54
C VAL A 192 5.39 13.85 -27.61
N LEU A 193 4.29 13.19 -27.23
CA LEU A 193 3.27 12.72 -28.16
C LEU A 193 2.59 13.86 -28.91
N THR A 194 2.24 14.93 -28.22
CA THR A 194 1.60 16.10 -28.81
C THR A 194 2.52 16.76 -29.83
N ILE A 195 3.81 16.95 -29.49
CA ILE A 195 4.81 17.50 -30.43
C ILE A 195 4.96 16.58 -31.65
N GLY A 196 5.09 15.25 -31.42
CA GLY A 196 5.19 14.29 -32.52
C GLY A 196 3.95 14.30 -33.46
N LEU A 197 2.75 14.42 -32.89
CA LEU A 197 1.51 14.53 -33.66
C LEU A 197 1.48 15.80 -34.50
N VAL A 198 1.83 16.95 -33.93
CA VAL A 198 1.88 18.24 -34.65
C VAL A 198 2.88 18.15 -35.78
N MET A 199 4.08 17.59 -35.57
CA MET A 199 5.08 17.39 -36.64
C MET A 199 4.56 16.45 -37.73
N ALA A 200 3.89 15.35 -37.40
CA ALA A 200 3.29 14.44 -38.37
C ALA A 200 2.20 15.11 -39.21
N VAL A 201 1.32 15.91 -38.60
CA VAL A 201 0.29 16.68 -39.30
C VAL A 201 0.91 17.69 -40.25
N MET A 202 1.95 18.42 -39.80
CA MET A 202 2.68 19.35 -40.65
C MET A 202 3.31 18.65 -41.88
N GLN A 203 3.97 17.49 -41.69
CA GLN A 203 4.55 16.72 -42.79
C GLN A 203 3.49 16.24 -43.78
N ILE A 204 2.34 15.76 -43.31
CA ILE A 204 1.24 15.36 -44.22
C ILE A 204 0.69 16.56 -44.98
N THR A 205 0.47 17.70 -44.32
CA THR A 205 -0.06 18.89 -44.94
C THR A 205 0.88 19.45 -46.00
N THR A 206 2.16 19.57 -45.71
CA THR A 206 3.14 20.12 -46.66
C THR A 206 3.53 19.11 -47.74
N GLY A 207 3.68 17.86 -47.41
CA GLY A 207 4.16 16.83 -48.33
C GLY A 207 3.07 16.23 -49.25
N MET A 208 1.80 16.27 -48.86
CA MET A 208 0.71 15.65 -49.65
C MET A 208 -0.39 16.63 -50.04
N LEU A 209 -0.98 17.36 -49.08
CA LEU A 209 -2.14 18.21 -49.38
C LEU A 209 -1.78 19.41 -50.30
N ARG A 210 -0.66 20.08 -50.04
CA ARG A 210 -0.23 21.23 -50.81
C ARG A 210 0.03 20.87 -52.29
N PRO A 211 0.85 19.85 -52.63
CA PRO A 211 1.03 19.37 -53.98
C PRO A 211 -0.27 18.98 -54.69
N ILE A 212 -1.17 18.31 -54.05
CA ILE A 212 -2.47 17.93 -54.61
C ILE A 212 -3.32 19.17 -54.93
N GLN A 213 -3.32 20.19 -54.06
CA GLN A 213 -4.01 21.45 -54.33
C GLN A 213 -3.44 22.20 -55.54
N VAL A 214 -2.12 22.20 -55.73
CA VAL A 214 -1.47 22.78 -56.89
C VAL A 214 -1.91 22.09 -58.18
N LEU A 215 -1.93 20.76 -58.20
CA LEU A 215 -2.44 19.95 -59.30
C LEU A 215 -3.92 20.26 -59.62
N ALA A 216 -4.78 20.31 -58.58
CA ALA A 216 -6.19 20.61 -58.72
C ALA A 216 -6.44 22.03 -59.29
N GLN A 217 -5.64 23.01 -58.85
CA GLN A 217 -5.71 24.38 -59.35
C GLN A 217 -5.26 24.46 -60.84
N ALA A 218 -4.17 23.79 -61.21
CA ALA A 218 -3.71 23.71 -62.58
C ALA A 218 -4.75 23.06 -63.52
N ALA A 219 -5.37 21.96 -63.07
CA ALA A 219 -6.47 21.32 -63.80
C ALA A 219 -7.69 22.23 -63.94
N GLY A 220 -8.03 23.00 -62.89
CA GLY A 220 -9.10 24.02 -62.97
C GLY A 220 -8.81 25.19 -63.95
N ARG A 221 -7.55 25.54 -64.14
CA ARG A 221 -7.14 26.55 -65.15
C ARG A 221 -7.27 26.00 -66.57
N ILE A 222 -6.79 24.78 -66.81
CA ILE A 222 -6.91 24.10 -68.09
C ILE A 222 -8.39 23.97 -68.50
N SER A 223 -9.27 23.59 -67.61
CA SER A 223 -10.71 23.46 -67.86
C SER A 223 -11.38 24.78 -68.21
N LYS A 224 -10.78 25.94 -67.90
CA LYS A 224 -11.23 27.29 -68.24
C LYS A 224 -10.57 27.82 -69.47
N GLY A 225 -9.79 27.01 -70.21
CA GLY A 225 -9.18 27.39 -71.52
C GLY A 225 -7.72 27.87 -71.43
N ASP A 226 -7.11 27.84 -70.21
CA ASP A 226 -5.69 28.16 -70.06
C ASP A 226 -4.84 26.88 -70.27
N LEU A 227 -4.56 26.57 -71.56
CA LEU A 227 -3.84 25.35 -71.96
C LEU A 227 -2.33 25.39 -71.60
N ASP A 228 -1.80 26.54 -71.23
CA ASP A 228 -0.41 26.73 -70.85
C ASP A 228 -0.21 26.52 -69.31
N ALA A 229 -1.29 26.28 -68.55
CA ALA A 229 -1.18 26.05 -67.15
C ALA A 229 -0.34 24.80 -66.84
N ARG A 230 0.59 24.91 -65.92
CA ARG A 230 1.46 23.83 -65.43
C ARG A 230 1.28 23.67 -63.91
N ALA A 231 1.44 22.44 -63.42
CA ALA A 231 1.49 22.12 -62.00
C ALA A 231 2.96 22.04 -61.59
N ASP A 232 3.47 23.10 -60.97
CA ASP A 232 4.81 23.08 -60.35
C ASP A 232 4.73 22.52 -58.93
N VAL A 233 5.15 21.28 -58.78
CA VAL A 233 5.04 20.53 -57.56
C VAL A 233 6.42 20.12 -57.07
N ASP A 234 6.85 20.69 -55.94
CA ASP A 234 8.07 20.27 -55.25
C ASP A 234 7.78 19.04 -54.33
N SER A 235 7.85 17.86 -54.94
CA SER A 235 7.72 16.57 -54.25
C SER A 235 8.74 15.57 -54.81
N ARG A 236 9.01 14.49 -54.08
CA ARG A 236 9.94 13.42 -54.50
C ARG A 236 9.29 12.02 -54.45
N ASP A 237 7.97 11.98 -54.50
CA ASP A 237 7.15 10.78 -54.40
C ASP A 237 6.24 10.61 -55.64
N GLU A 238 5.24 9.77 -55.54
CA GLU A 238 4.27 9.50 -56.60
C GLU A 238 3.51 10.74 -57.06
N ILE A 239 3.44 11.78 -56.21
CA ILE A 239 2.82 13.09 -56.57
C ILE A 239 3.67 13.87 -57.59
N ALA A 240 5.01 13.79 -57.45
CA ALA A 240 5.90 14.41 -58.46
C ALA A 240 5.72 13.73 -59.81
N VAL A 241 5.67 12.39 -59.85
CA VAL A 241 5.42 11.63 -61.10
C VAL A 241 4.07 11.99 -61.72
N LEU A 242 3.04 12.21 -60.87
CA LEU A 242 1.72 12.64 -61.35
C LEU A 242 1.75 14.05 -61.92
N ALA A 243 2.51 14.98 -61.30
CA ALA A 243 2.67 16.33 -61.77
C ALA A 243 3.42 16.39 -63.10
N ASP A 244 4.47 15.61 -63.28
CA ASP A 244 5.19 15.49 -64.57
C ASP A 244 4.27 14.98 -65.66
N ARG A 245 3.50 13.91 -65.41
CA ARG A 245 2.52 13.38 -66.35
C ARG A 245 1.38 14.35 -66.69
N PHE A 246 1.02 15.22 -65.78
CA PHE A 246 0.01 16.24 -65.95
C PHE A 246 0.53 17.39 -66.80
N ASN A 247 1.81 17.68 -66.74
CA ASN A 247 2.46 18.78 -67.47
C ASN A 247 2.88 18.42 -68.94
N ASP A 248 2.97 17.10 -69.24
CA ASP A 248 3.25 16.54 -70.60
C ASP A 248 2.04 16.74 -71.54
#